data_a8e7e33eaf5b4ae69787d8a32b39499e
#
_entry.id   a8e7e33eaf5b4ae69787d8a32b39499e
#
_cell.length_a   1.000
_cell.length_b   1.000
_cell.length_c   1.000
_cell.angle_alpha   90.00
_cell.angle_beta   90.00
_cell.angle_gamma   90.00
#
_symmetry.space_group_name_H-M   'P 1'
#
loop_
_entity.id
_entity.type
_entity.pdbx_description
1 polymer ?
#
loop_
_entity_poly.entity_id
_entity_poly.type
_entity_poly.pdbx_seq_one_letter_code
_entity_poly.pdbx_strand_id
1 'polypeptide(L)'
;MPQGNQPEYTVSELSGAVKRVIEGEFGLVRVRGEVGRVSRPASGHLYFDLKDDRSVIAAISWKGQVAKMQVRPEEGMEVVATGRMTTFPGQSKYQLIVDDVAPAGAGALMAMLEKRKAALGAEGLFDQGRKQLIPYLPKVIGVVTSPSGAVIRDILHRLRDRFPRHVLIWPVAVQGQACAPEVAAAIKGFNAIAPGGPIPRPDVLIVARGGGSLEDLWGFNEEIVVRAAAGSMIPLISAVGHETDTTLIDYAADLRAPTPTAAAELAVPVRLELLATLEALGARLMRGTVQGVTARGQ
;
A
#
# COMPACT_ATOMS: atom_id res chain seq x y z
N MET A 1 67.69 22.46 -4.80
CA MET A 1 66.25 22.26 -4.87
C MET A 1 65.63 23.29 -3.96
N PRO A 2 64.87 24.30 -4.40
CA PRO A 2 64.22 25.22 -3.48
C PRO A 2 63.18 24.45 -2.70
N GLN A 3 63.30 24.37 -1.38
CA GLN A 3 62.24 23.94 -0.48
C GLN A 3 61.13 25.00 -0.56
N GLY A 4 60.07 24.69 -1.35
CA GLY A 4 58.91 25.53 -1.44
C GLY A 4 58.31 25.65 -0.04
N ASN A 5 57.91 26.88 0.27
CA ASN A 5 57.21 27.22 1.53
C ASN A 5 55.82 26.53 1.59
N GLN A 6 55.83 25.19 1.80
CA GLN A 6 54.61 24.44 1.94
C GLN A 6 54.08 24.67 3.36
N PRO A 7 52.82 25.05 3.54
CA PRO A 7 52.25 25.23 4.87
C PRO A 7 52.24 23.90 5.63
N GLU A 8 52.68 23.94 6.88
CA GLU A 8 52.62 22.81 7.79
C GLU A 8 51.30 22.84 8.52
N TYR A 9 50.60 21.73 8.49
CA TYR A 9 49.29 21.54 9.14
C TYR A 9 49.37 20.49 10.24
N THR A 10 48.66 20.69 11.32
CA THR A 10 48.32 19.61 12.23
C THR A 10 47.32 18.66 11.55
N VAL A 11 47.20 17.41 12.04
CA VAL A 11 46.21 16.43 11.54
C VAL A 11 44.79 16.99 11.57
N SER A 12 44.45 17.69 12.65
CA SER A 12 43.11 18.29 12.84
C SER A 12 42.86 19.43 11.85
N GLU A 13 43.84 20.28 11.61
CA GLU A 13 43.74 21.42 10.65
C GLU A 13 43.56 20.91 9.23
N LEU A 14 44.35 19.91 8.81
CA LEU A 14 44.22 19.30 7.49
C LEU A 14 42.90 18.58 7.33
N SER A 15 42.47 17.77 8.31
CA SER A 15 41.19 17.09 8.31
C SER A 15 40.01 18.09 8.24
N GLY A 16 40.11 19.20 8.99
CA GLY A 16 39.09 20.25 8.97
C GLY A 16 39.08 21.01 7.62
N ALA A 17 40.23 21.20 6.99
CA ALA A 17 40.30 21.80 5.66
C ALA A 17 39.68 20.90 4.59
N VAL A 18 39.97 19.59 4.61
CA VAL A 18 39.38 18.60 3.69
C VAL A 18 37.85 18.53 3.89
N LYS A 19 37.40 18.54 5.14
CA LYS A 19 35.97 18.57 5.45
C LYS A 19 35.27 19.77 4.81
N ARG A 20 35.80 20.97 4.99
CA ARG A 20 35.24 22.19 4.37
C ARG A 20 35.15 22.12 2.84
N VAL A 21 36.15 21.58 2.19
CA VAL A 21 36.14 21.39 0.75
C VAL A 21 35.05 20.42 0.34
N ILE A 22 34.98 19.27 0.98
CA ILE A 22 33.98 18.24 0.64
C ILE A 22 32.54 18.76 0.90
N GLU A 23 32.29 19.39 2.04
CA GLU A 23 30.97 19.93 2.36
C GLU A 23 30.59 21.12 1.49
N GLY A 24 31.56 21.93 1.04
CA GLY A 24 31.33 23.04 0.15
C GLY A 24 31.01 22.64 -1.29
N GLU A 25 31.75 21.68 -1.82
CA GLU A 25 31.55 21.20 -3.19
C GLU A 25 30.38 20.21 -3.34
N PHE A 26 30.12 19.40 -2.32
CA PHE A 26 29.10 18.33 -2.35
C PHE A 26 28.00 18.54 -1.31
N GLY A 27 27.53 19.78 -1.17
CA GLY A 27 26.48 20.18 -0.23
C GLY A 27 25.09 19.60 -0.53
N LEU A 28 24.82 19.29 -1.79
CA LEU A 28 23.63 18.52 -2.22
C LEU A 28 24.02 17.65 -3.42
N VAL A 29 23.95 16.36 -3.25
CA VAL A 29 24.25 15.37 -4.28
C VAL A 29 23.17 14.31 -4.40
N ARG A 30 23.06 13.72 -5.58
CA ARG A 30 22.25 12.54 -5.85
C ARG A 30 23.18 11.42 -6.28
N VAL A 31 23.22 10.35 -5.52
CA VAL A 31 24.11 9.21 -5.73
C VAL A 31 23.29 8.00 -6.09
N ARG A 32 23.50 7.44 -7.28
CA ARG A 32 22.91 6.16 -7.69
C ARG A 32 23.83 5.02 -7.31
N GLY A 33 23.27 3.96 -6.74
CA GLY A 33 24.03 2.76 -6.38
C GLY A 33 23.12 1.67 -5.84
N GLU A 34 23.68 0.48 -5.71
CA GLU A 34 23.05 -0.64 -5.04
C GLU A 34 23.25 -0.51 -3.52
N VAL A 35 22.19 -0.74 -2.76
CA VAL A 35 22.25 -0.77 -1.30
C VAL A 35 23.00 -2.05 -0.87
N GLY A 36 24.10 -1.89 -0.17
CA GLY A 36 24.84 -2.97 0.46
C GLY A 36 24.28 -3.29 1.85
N ARG A 37 25.20 -3.54 2.80
CA ARG A 37 24.84 -3.87 4.17
C ARG A 37 23.98 -2.79 4.80
N VAL A 38 22.84 -3.18 5.38
CA VAL A 38 21.94 -2.29 6.11
C VAL A 38 21.99 -2.59 7.61
N SER A 39 22.20 -1.57 8.43
CA SER A 39 22.20 -1.67 9.90
C SER A 39 21.21 -0.67 10.51
N ARG A 40 20.37 -1.16 11.42
CA ARG A 40 19.33 -0.37 12.11
C ARG A 40 19.50 -0.51 13.63
N PRO A 41 20.41 0.25 14.25
CA PRO A 41 20.58 0.20 15.69
C PRO A 41 19.34 0.75 16.43
N ALA A 42 19.24 0.44 17.72
CA ALA A 42 18.13 0.88 18.59
C ALA A 42 17.95 2.40 18.65
N SER A 43 19.00 3.19 18.30
CA SER A 43 18.93 4.65 18.19
C SER A 43 17.94 5.15 17.12
N GLY A 44 17.52 4.27 16.20
CA GLY A 44 16.59 4.59 15.11
C GLY A 44 17.24 5.27 13.90
N HIS A 45 18.58 5.41 13.88
CA HIS A 45 19.34 5.82 12.70
C HIS A 45 19.43 4.65 11.72
N LEU A 46 19.64 4.97 10.46
CA LEU A 46 19.84 3.98 9.40
C LEU A 46 21.23 4.14 8.83
N TYR A 47 22.02 3.07 8.86
CA TYR A 47 23.34 3.00 8.25
C TYR A 47 23.28 1.98 7.12
N PHE A 48 23.82 2.34 5.96
CA PHE A 48 23.92 1.43 4.84
C PHE A 48 25.08 1.80 3.94
N ASP A 49 25.50 0.90 3.10
CA ASP A 49 26.51 1.13 2.08
C ASP A 49 25.81 1.37 0.74
N LEU A 50 26.25 2.34 -0.04
CA LEU A 50 25.92 2.48 -1.45
C LEU A 50 27.13 2.04 -2.27
N LYS A 51 26.93 1.09 -3.15
CA LYS A 51 28.00 0.52 -3.97
C LYS A 51 27.64 0.52 -5.45
N ASP A 52 28.65 0.58 -6.28
CA ASP A 52 28.64 0.23 -7.68
C ASP A 52 29.73 -0.82 -7.96
N ASP A 53 30.03 -1.10 -9.22
CA ASP A 53 31.02 -2.10 -9.63
C ASP A 53 32.44 -1.80 -9.15
N ARG A 54 32.74 -0.55 -8.72
CA ARG A 54 34.10 -0.09 -8.44
C ARG A 54 34.27 0.59 -7.08
N SER A 55 33.18 1.06 -6.48
CA SER A 55 33.26 1.95 -5.32
C SER A 55 32.17 1.66 -4.30
N VAL A 56 32.47 1.98 -3.04
CA VAL A 56 31.52 1.90 -1.94
C VAL A 56 31.56 3.22 -1.15
N ILE A 57 30.39 3.76 -0.85
CA ILE A 57 30.23 4.94 -0.01
C ILE A 57 29.38 4.58 1.19
N ALA A 58 29.89 4.83 2.40
CA ALA A 58 29.09 4.69 3.61
C ALA A 58 28.00 5.77 3.67
N ALA A 59 26.77 5.38 3.95
CA ALA A 59 25.62 6.26 4.01
C ALA A 59 24.97 6.18 5.40
N ILE A 60 24.52 7.32 5.91
CA ILE A 60 23.79 7.44 7.16
C ILE A 60 22.54 8.29 6.95
N SER A 61 21.42 7.83 7.49
CA SER A 61 20.23 8.67 7.62
C SER A 61 19.80 8.77 9.08
N TRP A 62 19.51 9.98 9.50
CA TRP A 62 19.10 10.24 10.86
C TRP A 62 17.66 9.81 11.12
N LYS A 63 17.34 9.42 12.35
CA LYS A 63 16.00 8.96 12.78
C LYS A 63 14.85 9.81 12.24
N GLY A 64 15.00 11.14 12.26
CA GLY A 64 13.97 12.06 11.78
C GLY A 64 13.73 12.00 10.27
N GLN A 65 14.79 11.72 9.49
CA GLN A 65 14.70 11.54 8.03
C GLN A 65 14.20 10.14 7.67
N VAL A 66 14.69 9.12 8.38
CA VAL A 66 14.21 7.73 8.20
C VAL A 66 12.69 7.63 8.36
N ALA A 67 12.12 8.40 9.31
CA ALA A 67 10.68 8.43 9.53
C ALA A 67 9.89 9.08 8.37
N LYS A 68 10.57 9.92 7.55
CA LYS A 68 9.96 10.64 6.41
C LYS A 68 10.20 9.94 5.06
N MET A 69 11.09 8.96 5.01
CA MET A 69 11.41 8.24 3.76
C MET A 69 10.19 7.47 3.26
N GLN A 70 9.86 7.67 2.00
CA GLN A 70 8.80 6.91 1.31
C GLN A 70 9.19 5.45 1.11
N VAL A 71 10.44 5.21 0.80
CA VAL A 71 11.00 3.88 0.59
C VAL A 71 12.19 3.69 1.54
N ARG A 72 12.16 2.62 2.31
CA ARG A 72 13.29 2.25 3.18
C ARG A 72 14.28 1.42 2.38
N PRO A 73 15.55 1.82 2.31
CA PRO A 73 16.56 1.05 1.60
C PRO A 73 16.71 -0.36 2.21
N GLU A 74 16.70 -1.37 1.34
CA GLU A 74 16.95 -2.76 1.66
C GLU A 74 18.16 -3.26 0.87
N GLU A 75 18.89 -4.23 1.42
CA GLU A 75 20.08 -4.81 0.78
C GLU A 75 19.75 -5.40 -0.60
N GLY A 76 20.56 -5.06 -1.60
CA GLY A 76 20.38 -5.45 -2.99
C GLY A 76 19.48 -4.51 -3.81
N MET A 77 18.94 -3.45 -3.20
CA MET A 77 18.07 -2.50 -3.88
C MET A 77 18.89 -1.44 -4.63
N GLU A 78 18.59 -1.22 -5.90
CA GLU A 78 19.16 -0.11 -6.66
C GLU A 78 18.39 1.18 -6.35
N VAL A 79 19.11 2.20 -5.85
CA VAL A 79 18.51 3.45 -5.37
C VAL A 79 19.26 4.68 -5.87
N VAL A 80 18.55 5.81 -5.84
CA VAL A 80 19.13 7.15 -5.88
C VAL A 80 18.98 7.78 -4.50
N ALA A 81 20.07 7.88 -3.76
CA ALA A 81 20.11 8.58 -2.48
C ALA A 81 20.39 10.07 -2.71
N THR A 82 19.59 10.93 -2.12
CA THR A 82 19.74 12.38 -2.11
C THR A 82 20.27 12.81 -0.75
N GLY A 83 21.30 13.62 -0.72
CA GLY A 83 21.90 14.04 0.54
C GLY A 83 23.13 14.89 0.34
N ARG A 84 23.99 14.97 1.35
CA ARG A 84 25.23 15.74 1.35
C ARG A 84 26.42 14.90 1.80
N MET A 85 27.57 15.19 1.23
CA MET A 85 28.83 14.55 1.66
C MET A 85 29.36 15.21 2.91
N THR A 86 29.94 14.42 3.80
CA THR A 86 30.69 14.90 4.97
C THR A 86 31.88 13.97 5.25
N THR A 87 32.75 14.36 6.14
CA THR A 87 33.85 13.50 6.64
C THR A 87 33.63 13.17 8.12
N PHE A 88 34.02 11.95 8.49
CA PHE A 88 34.10 11.55 9.90
C PHE A 88 35.55 11.73 10.39
N PRO A 89 35.83 12.77 11.21
CA PRO A 89 37.23 13.15 11.54
C PRO A 89 38.03 12.04 12.22
N GLY A 90 37.40 11.22 13.05
CA GLY A 90 38.07 10.15 13.81
C GLY A 90 38.63 9.00 12.98
N GLN A 91 38.23 8.85 11.71
CA GLN A 91 38.68 7.76 10.84
C GLN A 91 39.06 8.21 9.43
N SER A 92 39.13 9.51 9.15
CA SER A 92 39.38 10.07 7.80
C SER A 92 38.53 9.44 6.69
N LYS A 93 37.28 9.09 7.02
CA LYS A 93 36.31 8.54 6.07
C LYS A 93 35.35 9.64 5.61
N TYR A 94 35.03 9.65 4.33
CA TYR A 94 33.90 10.41 3.84
C TYR A 94 32.64 9.54 3.85
N GLN A 95 31.50 10.17 4.07
CA GLN A 95 30.20 9.50 4.13
C GLN A 95 29.11 10.39 3.57
N LEU A 96 28.04 9.78 3.08
CA LEU A 96 26.85 10.47 2.60
C LEU A 96 25.82 10.57 3.75
N ILE A 97 25.46 11.79 4.13
CA ILE A 97 24.29 12.02 4.99
C ILE A 97 23.07 12.05 4.07
N VAL A 98 22.21 11.04 4.20
CA VAL A 98 21.08 10.83 3.31
C VAL A 98 19.81 11.45 3.89
N ASP A 99 19.22 12.35 3.11
CA ASP A 99 17.98 13.02 3.45
C ASP A 99 16.77 12.25 2.87
N ASP A 100 16.91 11.65 1.67
CA ASP A 100 15.87 10.86 1.01
C ASP A 100 16.47 9.76 0.13
N VAL A 101 15.69 8.69 -0.09
CA VAL A 101 16.05 7.56 -0.95
C VAL A 101 14.87 7.26 -1.87
N ALA A 102 15.14 7.27 -3.16
CA ALA A 102 14.19 6.84 -4.18
C ALA A 102 14.71 5.58 -4.90
N PRO A 103 13.87 4.63 -5.28
CA PRO A 103 14.29 3.50 -6.12
C PRO A 103 14.88 4.01 -7.43
N ALA A 104 15.94 3.36 -7.90
CA ALA A 104 16.55 3.71 -9.17
C ALA A 104 15.83 3.06 -10.34
N GLY A 105 14.55 3.37 -10.51
CA GLY A 105 13.71 2.92 -11.60
C GLY A 105 12.69 1.84 -11.24
N ALA A 106 11.75 1.58 -12.16
CA ALA A 106 10.65 0.62 -11.98
C ALA A 106 11.13 -0.81 -11.68
N GLY A 107 12.33 -1.20 -12.16
CA GLY A 107 12.88 -2.53 -11.95
C GLY A 107 13.19 -2.84 -10.48
N ALA A 108 13.69 -1.87 -9.71
CA ALA A 108 13.99 -2.06 -8.28
C ALA A 108 12.71 -2.21 -7.45
N LEU A 109 11.68 -1.42 -7.77
CA LEU A 109 10.36 -1.56 -7.14
C LEU A 109 9.72 -2.91 -7.46
N MET A 110 9.82 -3.37 -8.72
CA MET A 110 9.28 -4.68 -9.11
C MET A 110 10.00 -5.83 -8.39
N ALA A 111 11.34 -5.80 -8.29
CA ALA A 111 12.09 -6.82 -7.57
C ALA A 111 11.69 -6.88 -6.08
N MET A 112 11.51 -5.73 -5.45
CA MET A 112 11.03 -5.62 -4.07
C MET A 112 9.60 -6.15 -3.92
N LEU A 113 8.72 -5.85 -4.87
CA LEU A 113 7.34 -6.35 -4.90
C LEU A 113 7.31 -7.88 -5.00
N GLU A 114 8.09 -8.47 -5.92
CA GLU A 114 8.15 -9.93 -6.10
C GLU A 114 8.73 -10.63 -4.86
N LYS A 115 9.78 -10.09 -4.25
CA LYS A 115 10.33 -10.61 -2.99
C LYS A 115 9.28 -10.61 -1.86
N ARG A 116 8.56 -9.50 -1.71
CA ARG A 116 7.49 -9.36 -0.70
C ARG A 116 6.34 -10.31 -0.98
N LYS A 117 5.92 -10.42 -2.25
CA LYS A 117 4.89 -11.36 -2.70
C LYS A 117 5.25 -12.82 -2.36
N ALA A 118 6.48 -13.22 -2.66
CA ALA A 118 6.96 -14.57 -2.36
C ALA A 118 6.96 -14.84 -0.84
N ALA A 119 7.43 -13.89 -0.02
CA ALA A 119 7.45 -14.03 1.43
C ALA A 119 6.04 -14.16 2.03
N LEU A 120 5.12 -13.27 1.68
CA LEU A 120 3.75 -13.28 2.19
C LEU A 120 2.94 -14.48 1.65
N GLY A 121 3.23 -14.92 0.42
CA GLY A 121 2.67 -16.14 -0.15
C GLY A 121 3.13 -17.40 0.57
N ALA A 122 4.41 -17.49 0.95
CA ALA A 122 4.93 -18.60 1.73
C ALA A 122 4.31 -18.71 3.13
N GLU A 123 3.82 -17.60 3.69
CA GLU A 123 3.04 -17.57 4.93
C GLU A 123 1.55 -17.99 4.74
N GLY A 124 1.13 -18.27 3.50
CA GLY A 124 -0.25 -18.67 3.18
C GLY A 124 -1.26 -17.52 3.21
N LEU A 125 -0.82 -16.24 3.18
CA LEU A 125 -1.75 -15.10 3.23
C LEU A 125 -2.60 -14.95 1.97
N PHE A 126 -2.21 -15.61 0.88
CA PHE A 126 -2.91 -15.58 -0.41
C PHE A 126 -3.69 -16.87 -0.71
N ASP A 127 -3.77 -17.80 0.22
CA ASP A 127 -4.38 -19.09 0.02
C ASP A 127 -5.88 -18.98 -0.27
N GLN A 128 -6.35 -19.70 -1.28
CA GLN A 128 -7.75 -19.72 -1.66
C GLN A 128 -8.66 -20.23 -0.54
N GLY A 129 -8.17 -21.14 0.30
CA GLY A 129 -8.91 -21.65 1.46
C GLY A 129 -9.22 -20.61 2.54
N ARG A 130 -8.57 -19.46 2.51
CA ARG A 130 -8.85 -18.33 3.43
C ARG A 130 -9.93 -17.39 2.91
N LYS A 131 -10.23 -17.43 1.59
CA LYS A 131 -11.15 -16.49 0.96
C LYS A 131 -12.58 -16.72 1.45
N GLN A 132 -13.21 -15.63 1.87
CA GLN A 132 -14.59 -15.62 2.29
C GLN A 132 -15.52 -15.35 1.10
N LEU A 133 -16.71 -15.91 1.13
CA LEU A 133 -17.73 -15.62 0.12
C LEU A 133 -18.29 -14.22 0.34
N ILE A 134 -18.38 -13.45 -0.74
CA ILE A 134 -19.06 -12.14 -0.69
C ILE A 134 -20.56 -12.38 -0.45
N PRO A 135 -21.18 -11.72 0.54
CA PRO A 135 -22.59 -11.89 0.81
C PRO A 135 -23.44 -11.42 -0.38
N TYR A 136 -24.39 -12.24 -0.79
CA TYR A 136 -25.21 -11.96 -1.98
C TYR A 136 -26.01 -10.66 -1.87
N LEU A 137 -26.50 -10.33 -0.66
CA LEU A 137 -27.35 -9.16 -0.43
C LEU A 137 -26.92 -8.45 0.87
N PRO A 138 -25.77 -7.77 0.89
CA PRO A 138 -25.29 -7.07 2.07
C PRO A 138 -26.25 -5.94 2.46
N LYS A 139 -26.45 -5.70 3.74
CA LYS A 139 -27.24 -4.58 4.27
C LYS A 139 -26.38 -3.32 4.36
N VAL A 140 -25.15 -3.48 4.80
CA VAL A 140 -24.19 -2.40 5.04
C VAL A 140 -22.88 -2.69 4.30
N ILE A 141 -22.39 -1.72 3.54
CA ILE A 141 -21.14 -1.79 2.81
C ILE A 141 -20.16 -0.80 3.43
N GLY A 142 -19.00 -1.28 3.89
CA GLY A 142 -17.90 -0.42 4.33
C GLY A 142 -17.00 -0.07 3.15
N VAL A 143 -16.67 1.20 2.98
CA VAL A 143 -15.78 1.67 1.91
C VAL A 143 -14.58 2.37 2.51
N VAL A 144 -13.38 1.88 2.21
CA VAL A 144 -12.09 2.46 2.57
C VAL A 144 -11.51 3.15 1.34
N THR A 145 -11.56 4.48 1.31
CA THR A 145 -11.09 5.29 0.18
C THR A 145 -10.94 6.76 0.57
N SER A 146 -10.44 7.59 -0.33
CA SER A 146 -10.42 9.05 -0.16
C SER A 146 -11.84 9.63 -0.21
N PRO A 147 -12.21 10.51 0.71
CA PRO A 147 -13.58 11.05 0.80
C PRO A 147 -13.93 12.05 -0.33
N SER A 148 -12.93 12.65 -0.96
CA SER A 148 -13.11 13.71 -1.97
C SER A 148 -12.87 13.25 -3.42
N GLY A 149 -12.48 12.00 -3.64
CA GLY A 149 -12.11 11.46 -4.95
C GLY A 149 -13.29 11.17 -5.87
N ALA A 150 -13.03 10.97 -7.16
CA ALA A 150 -14.00 10.46 -8.13
C ALA A 150 -14.46 9.04 -7.75
N VAL A 151 -13.54 8.23 -7.22
CA VAL A 151 -13.76 6.83 -6.83
C VAL A 151 -14.97 6.63 -5.94
N ILE A 152 -15.09 7.42 -4.87
CA ILE A 152 -16.24 7.28 -3.95
C ILE A 152 -17.55 7.68 -4.62
N ARG A 153 -17.53 8.71 -5.47
CA ARG A 153 -18.72 9.14 -6.24
C ARG A 153 -19.17 8.05 -7.20
N ASP A 154 -18.23 7.41 -7.88
CA ASP A 154 -18.51 6.34 -8.84
C ASP A 154 -19.09 5.11 -8.13
N ILE A 155 -18.55 4.72 -6.99
CA ILE A 155 -19.09 3.64 -6.16
C ILE A 155 -20.51 3.95 -5.71
N LEU A 156 -20.75 5.13 -5.15
CA LEU A 156 -22.08 5.53 -4.65
C LEU A 156 -23.10 5.64 -5.78
N HIS A 157 -22.69 6.19 -6.94
CA HIS A 157 -23.54 6.25 -8.12
C HIS A 157 -23.94 4.86 -8.58
N ARG A 158 -22.97 3.95 -8.72
CA ARG A 158 -23.23 2.57 -9.17
C ARG A 158 -24.09 1.78 -8.18
N LEU A 159 -23.85 1.91 -6.88
CA LEU A 159 -24.70 1.27 -5.86
C LEU A 159 -26.13 1.82 -5.89
N ARG A 160 -26.32 3.14 -6.10
CA ARG A 160 -27.64 3.75 -6.21
C ARG A 160 -28.44 3.19 -7.38
N ASP A 161 -27.80 3.06 -8.53
CA ASP A 161 -28.45 2.58 -9.75
C ASP A 161 -28.79 1.08 -9.69
N ARG A 162 -27.83 0.29 -9.13
CA ARG A 162 -27.94 -1.17 -9.16
C ARG A 162 -28.79 -1.72 -8.00
N PHE A 163 -28.42 -1.37 -6.77
CA PHE A 163 -29.14 -1.72 -5.56
C PHE A 163 -28.72 -0.80 -4.40
N PRO A 164 -29.51 0.22 -4.04
CA PRO A 164 -29.18 1.13 -2.94
C PRO A 164 -28.98 0.37 -1.62
N ARG A 165 -27.85 0.66 -0.96
CA ARG A 165 -27.46 0.09 0.33
C ARG A 165 -26.95 1.17 1.26
N HIS A 166 -26.92 0.86 2.56
CA HIS A 166 -26.26 1.71 3.53
C HIS A 166 -24.75 1.61 3.34
N VAL A 167 -24.09 2.75 3.12
CA VAL A 167 -22.63 2.83 2.90
C VAL A 167 -22.01 3.59 4.06
N LEU A 168 -21.03 2.96 4.71
CA LEU A 168 -20.15 3.59 5.68
C LEU A 168 -18.81 3.87 5.02
N ILE A 169 -18.37 5.12 5.06
CA ILE A 169 -17.09 5.52 4.47
C ILE A 169 -16.08 5.69 5.60
N TRP A 170 -14.95 5.02 5.49
CA TRP A 170 -13.78 5.31 6.31
C TRP A 170 -12.78 6.08 5.47
N PRO A 171 -12.64 7.41 5.71
CA PRO A 171 -11.77 8.25 4.91
C PRO A 171 -10.31 7.96 5.20
N VAL A 172 -9.51 7.75 4.14
CA VAL A 172 -8.07 7.47 4.22
C VAL A 172 -7.31 8.19 3.11
N ALA A 173 -6.03 8.42 3.34
CA ALA A 173 -5.10 8.74 2.28
C ALA A 173 -4.90 7.51 1.39
N VAL A 174 -5.06 7.67 0.06
CA VAL A 174 -4.93 6.59 -0.93
C VAL A 174 -3.61 6.61 -1.69
N GLN A 175 -2.67 7.45 -1.28
CA GLN A 175 -1.31 7.57 -1.80
C GLN A 175 -0.40 8.23 -0.76
N GLY A 176 0.92 8.14 -0.97
CA GLY A 176 1.94 8.69 -0.07
C GLY A 176 2.11 7.88 1.21
N GLN A 177 2.89 8.42 2.16
CA GLN A 177 3.31 7.70 3.38
C GLN A 177 2.17 7.32 4.33
N ALA A 178 1.10 8.12 4.35
CA ALA A 178 -0.04 7.89 5.23
C ALA A 178 -0.96 6.77 4.71
N CYS A 179 -0.88 6.41 3.42
CA CYS A 179 -1.77 5.44 2.79
C CYS A 179 -1.79 4.09 3.53
N ALA A 180 -0.65 3.43 3.64
CA ALA A 180 -0.59 2.08 4.21
C ALA A 180 -1.06 2.00 5.68
N PRO A 181 -0.59 2.86 6.61
CA PRO A 181 -1.06 2.81 7.98
C PRO A 181 -2.55 3.17 8.12
N GLU A 182 -3.06 4.13 7.36
CA GLU A 182 -4.48 4.52 7.42
C GLU A 182 -5.41 3.45 6.85
N VAL A 183 -5.06 2.86 5.69
CA VAL A 183 -5.83 1.76 5.10
C VAL A 183 -5.87 0.55 6.03
N ALA A 184 -4.73 0.15 6.58
CA ALA A 184 -4.68 -0.96 7.53
C ALA A 184 -5.48 -0.67 8.81
N ALA A 185 -5.41 0.56 9.33
CA ALA A 185 -6.20 0.98 10.48
C ALA A 185 -7.71 0.98 10.18
N ALA A 186 -8.12 1.43 8.99
CA ALA A 186 -9.52 1.44 8.57
C ALA A 186 -10.10 0.03 8.45
N ILE A 187 -9.37 -0.91 7.83
CA ILE A 187 -9.79 -2.32 7.75
C ILE A 187 -9.97 -2.91 9.16
N LYS A 188 -8.99 -2.73 10.05
CA LYS A 188 -9.06 -3.19 11.44
C LYS A 188 -10.18 -2.50 12.20
N GLY A 189 -10.39 -1.20 11.98
CA GLY A 189 -11.43 -0.42 12.62
C GLY A 189 -12.84 -0.90 12.27
N PHE A 190 -13.12 -1.18 10.98
CA PHE A 190 -14.40 -1.80 10.59
C PHE A 190 -14.58 -3.18 11.22
N ASN A 191 -13.54 -3.98 11.31
CA ASN A 191 -13.59 -5.28 11.96
C ASN A 191 -13.82 -5.19 13.48
N ALA A 192 -13.41 -4.11 14.12
CA ALA A 192 -13.61 -3.86 15.54
C ALA A 192 -15.03 -3.37 15.88
N ILE A 193 -15.86 -2.98 14.91
CA ILE A 193 -17.25 -2.59 15.15
C ILE A 193 -18.02 -3.80 15.69
N ALA A 194 -18.59 -3.66 16.89
CA ALA A 194 -19.37 -4.71 17.52
C ALA A 194 -20.70 -4.91 16.78
N PRO A 195 -21.11 -6.17 16.51
CA PRO A 195 -22.45 -6.46 16.00
C PRO A 195 -23.54 -5.93 16.94
N GLY A 196 -24.56 -5.25 16.40
CA GLY A 196 -25.64 -4.67 17.18
C GLY A 196 -25.32 -3.38 17.92
N GLY A 197 -24.13 -2.81 17.73
CA GLY A 197 -23.74 -1.52 18.28
C GLY A 197 -24.45 -0.32 17.60
N PRO A 198 -24.15 0.91 18.04
CA PRO A 198 -24.78 2.13 17.51
C PRO A 198 -24.36 2.41 16.03
N ILE A 199 -23.20 1.93 15.64
CA ILE A 199 -22.73 1.96 14.24
C ILE A 199 -22.91 0.55 13.67
N PRO A 200 -23.66 0.36 12.58
CA PRO A 200 -23.87 -0.96 12.01
C PRO A 200 -22.54 -1.51 11.45
N ARG A 201 -22.20 -2.74 11.82
CA ARG A 201 -21.05 -3.44 11.28
C ARG A 201 -21.26 -3.73 9.79
N PRO A 202 -20.30 -3.42 8.89
CA PRO A 202 -20.41 -3.79 7.49
C PRO A 202 -20.48 -5.31 7.27
N ASP A 203 -21.27 -5.72 6.28
CA ASP A 203 -21.32 -7.11 5.82
C ASP A 203 -20.23 -7.41 4.76
N VAL A 204 -19.74 -6.37 4.09
CA VAL A 204 -18.65 -6.45 3.10
C VAL A 204 -17.86 -5.15 3.12
N LEU A 205 -16.54 -5.24 2.89
CA LEU A 205 -15.65 -4.09 2.73
C LEU A 205 -15.26 -3.93 1.27
N ILE A 206 -15.13 -2.69 0.82
CA ILE A 206 -14.52 -2.31 -0.45
C ILE A 206 -13.33 -1.41 -0.13
N VAL A 207 -12.12 -1.83 -0.49
CA VAL A 207 -10.92 -0.99 -0.46
C VAL A 207 -10.68 -0.52 -1.88
N ALA A 208 -10.80 0.78 -2.12
CA ALA A 208 -10.81 1.30 -3.48
C ALA A 208 -9.90 2.51 -3.68
N ARG A 209 -9.19 2.47 -4.83
CA ARG A 209 -8.39 3.57 -5.36
C ARG A 209 -8.40 3.47 -6.88
N GLY A 210 -8.50 4.61 -7.57
CA GLY A 210 -8.39 4.68 -9.03
C GLY A 210 -7.00 4.29 -9.54
N GLY A 211 -6.78 4.30 -10.84
CA GLY A 211 -5.48 4.01 -11.44
C GLY A 211 -4.37 4.99 -11.02
N GLY A 212 -3.14 4.64 -11.29
CA GLY A 212 -1.94 5.43 -11.00
C GLY A 212 -0.67 4.66 -11.31
N SER A 213 0.48 5.29 -11.13
CA SER A 213 1.77 4.65 -11.27
C SER A 213 2.00 3.59 -10.18
N LEU A 214 3.01 2.73 -10.36
CA LEU A 214 3.39 1.73 -9.35
C LEU A 214 3.73 2.41 -8.01
N GLU A 215 4.38 3.56 -8.06
CA GLU A 215 4.72 4.37 -6.89
C GLU A 215 3.46 4.89 -6.18
N ASP A 216 2.46 5.33 -6.93
CA ASP A 216 1.19 5.78 -6.38
C ASP A 216 0.40 4.67 -5.69
N LEU A 217 0.50 3.45 -6.20
CA LEU A 217 -0.17 2.26 -5.67
C LEU A 217 0.64 1.56 -4.57
N TRP A 218 1.87 2.04 -4.30
CA TRP A 218 2.81 1.36 -3.42
C TRP A 218 2.25 1.08 -2.03
N GLY A 219 1.47 1.99 -1.46
CA GLY A 219 0.86 1.82 -0.15
C GLY A 219 0.02 0.54 -0.01
N PHE A 220 -0.60 0.06 -1.10
CA PHE A 220 -1.40 -1.16 -1.13
C PHE A 220 -0.55 -2.44 -1.30
N ASN A 221 0.76 -2.28 -1.54
CA ASN A 221 1.76 -3.34 -1.56
C ASN A 221 2.49 -3.49 -0.20
N GLU A 222 2.17 -2.63 0.78
CA GLU A 222 2.79 -2.70 2.09
C GLU A 222 2.25 -3.88 2.90
N GLU A 223 3.17 -4.58 3.59
CA GLU A 223 2.87 -5.79 4.38
C GLU A 223 1.75 -5.56 5.40
N ILE A 224 1.73 -4.36 6.03
CA ILE A 224 0.72 -4.01 7.03
C ILE A 224 -0.70 -4.02 6.46
N VAL A 225 -0.88 -3.63 5.19
CA VAL A 225 -2.16 -3.61 4.47
C VAL A 225 -2.55 -5.03 4.07
N VAL A 226 -1.60 -5.80 3.53
CA VAL A 226 -1.82 -7.20 3.15
C VAL A 226 -2.26 -8.03 4.36
N ARG A 227 -1.58 -7.87 5.50
CA ARG A 227 -1.94 -8.57 6.75
C ARG A 227 -3.30 -8.14 7.29
N ALA A 228 -3.63 -6.84 7.17
CA ALA A 228 -4.95 -6.35 7.57
C ALA A 228 -6.07 -6.92 6.70
N ALA A 229 -5.87 -7.02 5.39
CA ALA A 229 -6.82 -7.61 4.45
C ALA A 229 -6.98 -9.12 4.68
N ALA A 230 -5.88 -9.87 4.74
CA ALA A 230 -5.90 -11.31 4.98
C ALA A 230 -6.48 -11.69 6.36
N GLY A 231 -6.36 -10.81 7.36
CA GLY A 231 -6.93 -11.00 8.71
C GLY A 231 -8.33 -10.44 8.89
N SER A 232 -8.95 -9.91 7.83
CA SER A 232 -10.31 -9.36 7.93
C SER A 232 -11.34 -10.47 8.16
N MET A 233 -12.20 -10.26 9.16
CA MET A 233 -13.37 -11.13 9.44
C MET A 233 -14.60 -10.69 8.66
N ILE A 234 -14.52 -9.58 7.95
CA ILE A 234 -15.55 -9.07 7.04
C ILE A 234 -15.04 -9.32 5.63
N PRO A 235 -15.78 -9.98 4.75
CA PRO A 235 -15.39 -10.21 3.37
C PRO A 235 -14.94 -8.90 2.69
N LEU A 236 -13.81 -8.93 1.99
CA LEU A 236 -13.16 -7.75 1.45
C LEU A 236 -12.98 -7.84 -0.07
N ILE A 237 -13.47 -6.82 -0.76
CA ILE A 237 -13.25 -6.60 -2.20
C ILE A 237 -12.15 -5.56 -2.35
N SER A 238 -11.07 -5.91 -3.03
CA SER A 238 -10.04 -4.96 -3.46
C SER A 238 -10.38 -4.42 -4.85
N ALA A 239 -10.33 -3.11 -5.00
CA ALA A 239 -10.50 -2.38 -6.25
C ALA A 239 -9.44 -1.29 -6.36
N VAL A 240 -8.18 -1.74 -6.40
CA VAL A 240 -6.99 -0.88 -6.44
C VAL A 240 -6.34 -0.98 -7.81
N GLY A 241 -6.15 0.16 -8.46
CA GLY A 241 -5.58 0.22 -9.80
C GLY A 241 -6.55 -0.15 -10.93
N HIS A 242 -6.00 -0.47 -12.08
CA HIS A 242 -6.71 -0.95 -13.26
C HIS A 242 -6.46 -2.45 -13.48
N GLU A 243 -7.01 -3.00 -14.54
CA GLU A 243 -6.96 -4.43 -14.85
C GLU A 243 -5.52 -4.99 -14.88
N THR A 244 -4.55 -4.21 -15.37
CA THR A 244 -3.14 -4.58 -15.48
C THR A 244 -2.33 -4.36 -14.19
N ASP A 245 -2.82 -3.52 -13.27
CA ASP A 245 -2.05 -3.04 -12.11
C ASP A 245 -2.42 -3.84 -10.87
N THR A 246 -1.93 -5.07 -10.75
CA THR A 246 -2.21 -5.91 -9.58
C THR A 246 -1.32 -5.54 -8.41
N THR A 247 -1.93 -5.28 -7.26
CA THR A 247 -1.25 -5.00 -6.00
C THR A 247 -1.33 -6.18 -5.03
N LEU A 248 -0.51 -6.17 -3.97
CA LEU A 248 -0.48 -7.29 -3.01
C LEU A 248 -1.78 -7.43 -2.19
N ILE A 249 -2.51 -6.34 -1.96
CA ILE A 249 -3.83 -6.43 -1.33
C ILE A 249 -4.80 -7.23 -2.19
N ASP A 250 -4.67 -7.20 -3.54
CA ASP A 250 -5.55 -7.95 -4.44
C ASP A 250 -5.40 -9.47 -4.26
N TYR A 251 -4.19 -9.93 -3.94
CA TYR A 251 -3.95 -11.34 -3.62
C TYR A 251 -4.53 -11.73 -2.26
N ALA A 252 -4.49 -10.82 -1.29
CA ALA A 252 -4.98 -11.06 0.07
C ALA A 252 -6.50 -10.88 0.22
N ALA A 253 -7.12 -10.03 -0.60
CA ALA A 253 -8.56 -9.78 -0.61
C ALA A 253 -9.35 -11.04 -1.00
N ASP A 254 -10.58 -11.15 -0.54
CA ASP A 254 -11.48 -12.27 -0.88
C ASP A 254 -11.89 -12.23 -2.35
N LEU A 255 -12.06 -11.02 -2.88
CA LEU A 255 -12.39 -10.79 -4.29
C LEU A 255 -11.62 -9.57 -4.82
N ARG A 256 -11.09 -9.70 -6.03
CA ARG A 256 -10.53 -8.57 -6.78
C ARG A 256 -11.55 -8.03 -7.77
N ALA A 257 -11.71 -6.71 -7.79
CA ALA A 257 -12.45 -6.00 -8.81
C ALA A 257 -11.49 -5.16 -9.68
N PRO A 258 -11.63 -5.15 -11.00
CA PRO A 258 -10.73 -4.41 -11.90
C PRO A 258 -10.87 -2.89 -11.79
N THR A 259 -12.00 -2.41 -11.25
CA THR A 259 -12.28 -0.98 -11.03
C THR A 259 -13.15 -0.78 -9.80
N PRO A 260 -13.16 0.44 -9.21
CA PRO A 260 -14.07 0.78 -8.11
C PRO A 260 -15.55 0.60 -8.48
N THR A 261 -15.93 0.88 -9.72
CA THR A 261 -17.28 0.66 -10.24
C THR A 261 -17.63 -0.83 -10.27
N ALA A 262 -16.71 -1.67 -10.76
CA ALA A 262 -16.89 -3.12 -10.75
C ALA A 262 -17.01 -3.69 -9.32
N ALA A 263 -16.28 -3.13 -8.35
CA ALA A 263 -16.42 -3.55 -6.94
C ALA A 263 -17.83 -3.30 -6.42
N ALA A 264 -18.42 -2.15 -6.75
CA ALA A 264 -19.82 -1.86 -6.40
C ALA A 264 -20.80 -2.84 -7.05
N GLU A 265 -20.54 -3.23 -8.31
CA GLU A 265 -21.35 -4.22 -9.02
C GLU A 265 -21.24 -5.64 -8.43
N LEU A 266 -20.04 -6.03 -8.02
CA LEU A 266 -19.79 -7.33 -7.38
C LEU A 266 -20.34 -7.39 -5.94
N ALA A 267 -20.47 -6.24 -5.28
CA ALA A 267 -20.97 -6.17 -3.93
C ALA A 267 -22.50 -6.36 -3.83
N VAL A 268 -23.28 -6.08 -4.90
CA VAL A 268 -24.73 -6.16 -4.87
C VAL A 268 -25.32 -6.74 -6.16
N PRO A 269 -26.44 -7.50 -6.10
CA PRO A 269 -27.14 -7.95 -7.27
C PRO A 269 -27.88 -6.81 -8.00
N VAL A 270 -28.46 -7.09 -9.16
CA VAL A 270 -29.34 -6.15 -9.86
C VAL A 270 -30.75 -6.19 -9.27
N ARG A 271 -31.18 -5.08 -8.68
CA ARG A 271 -32.49 -4.99 -7.99
C ARG A 271 -33.66 -5.33 -8.92
N LEU A 272 -33.64 -4.86 -10.16
CA LEU A 272 -34.71 -5.12 -11.13
C LEU A 272 -34.83 -6.60 -11.49
N GLU A 273 -33.72 -7.31 -11.63
CA GLU A 273 -33.71 -8.74 -11.89
C GLU A 273 -34.29 -9.54 -10.71
N LEU A 274 -33.97 -9.13 -9.49
CA LEU A 274 -34.55 -9.75 -8.28
C LEU A 274 -36.07 -9.52 -8.21
N LEU A 275 -36.55 -8.33 -8.50
CA LEU A 275 -37.98 -8.04 -8.53
C LEU A 275 -38.69 -8.87 -9.59
N ALA A 276 -38.16 -8.93 -10.81
CA ALA A 276 -38.71 -9.78 -11.87
C ALA A 276 -38.77 -11.27 -11.47
N THR A 277 -37.72 -11.74 -10.80
CA THR A 277 -37.67 -13.13 -10.30
C THR A 277 -38.74 -13.37 -9.23
N LEU A 278 -38.92 -12.44 -8.28
CA LEU A 278 -39.95 -12.52 -7.26
C LEU A 278 -41.36 -12.53 -7.87
N GLU A 279 -41.63 -11.67 -8.83
CA GLU A 279 -42.91 -11.62 -9.56
C GLU A 279 -43.19 -12.94 -10.28
N ALA A 280 -42.19 -13.50 -10.98
CA ALA A 280 -42.32 -14.79 -11.66
C ALA A 280 -42.60 -15.94 -10.67
N LEU A 281 -41.89 -15.96 -9.53
CA LEU A 281 -42.11 -16.97 -8.48
C LEU A 281 -43.50 -16.81 -7.85
N GLY A 282 -43.96 -15.58 -7.56
CA GLY A 282 -45.28 -15.28 -7.10
C GLY A 282 -46.36 -15.77 -8.03
N ALA A 283 -46.23 -15.48 -9.32
CA ALA A 283 -47.17 -15.96 -10.35
C ALA A 283 -47.21 -17.51 -10.47
N ARG A 284 -46.06 -18.17 -10.32
CA ARG A 284 -45.98 -19.65 -10.28
C ARG A 284 -46.66 -20.21 -9.06
N LEU A 285 -46.45 -19.64 -7.89
CA LEU A 285 -47.09 -20.05 -6.64
C LEU A 285 -48.63 -19.93 -6.73
N MET A 286 -49.14 -18.78 -7.20
CA MET A 286 -50.57 -18.56 -7.41
C MET A 286 -51.19 -19.58 -8.38
N ARG A 287 -50.55 -19.84 -9.53
CA ARG A 287 -51.02 -20.89 -10.47
C ARG A 287 -51.05 -22.27 -9.81
N GLY A 288 -49.98 -22.63 -9.09
CA GLY A 288 -49.92 -23.94 -8.43
C GLY A 288 -51.00 -24.12 -7.33
N THR A 289 -51.27 -23.07 -6.55
CA THR A 289 -52.33 -23.11 -5.51
C THR A 289 -53.70 -23.23 -6.17
N VAL A 290 -54.03 -22.46 -7.19
CA VAL A 290 -55.28 -22.52 -7.93
C VAL A 290 -55.48 -23.93 -8.52
N GLN A 291 -54.50 -24.49 -9.18
CA GLN A 291 -54.57 -25.85 -9.74
C GLN A 291 -54.76 -26.93 -8.68
N GLY A 292 -54.03 -26.78 -7.55
CA GLY A 292 -54.16 -27.73 -6.43
C GLY A 292 -55.55 -27.71 -5.74
N VAL A 293 -56.18 -26.52 -5.64
CA VAL A 293 -57.54 -26.38 -5.13
C VAL A 293 -58.54 -26.95 -6.13
N THR A 294 -58.41 -26.65 -7.41
CA THR A 294 -59.33 -27.16 -8.48
C THR A 294 -59.28 -28.68 -8.57
N ALA A 295 -58.09 -29.27 -8.51
CA ALA A 295 -57.89 -30.73 -8.56
C ALA A 295 -58.45 -31.48 -7.33
N ARG A 296 -58.62 -30.82 -6.16
CA ARG A 296 -59.22 -31.40 -4.96
C ARG A 296 -60.73 -31.21 -4.85
N GLY A 297 -61.29 -30.34 -5.69
CA GLY A 297 -62.70 -30.04 -5.73
C GLY A 297 -63.48 -30.88 -6.77
N GLN A 298 -62.77 -31.71 -7.54
CA GLN A 298 -63.33 -32.76 -8.42
C GLN A 298 -63.22 -34.12 -7.74
#